data_3ab08c5bf519a57fd2780204e59b14bd
#
_entry.id   3ab08c5bf519a57fd2780204e59b14bd
#
_cell.length_a   1.000
_cell.length_b   1.000
_cell.length_c   1.000
_cell.angle_alpha   90.00
_cell.angle_beta   90.00
_cell.angle_gamma   90.00
#
_symmetry.space_group_name_H-M   'P 1'
#
loop_
_entity.id
_entity.type
_entity.pdbx_description
1 polymer ?
#
loop_
_entity_poly.entity_id
_entity_poly.type
_entity_poly.pdbx_seq_one_letter_code
_entity_poly.pdbx_strand_id
1 'polypeptide(L)'
;MDQAEGLRNVIKSQNQKNVASARVITITSGKGGVGKSNLAVNLAVQFRKLGKKVIIFDADFGLANVEVMFNTLPKHNLSDAVFKGIPLTDIITEGPMDIGFISAGTGILSLNDLSEDQVHLLVRSLTQLSGLCDVLIVDTGAGISNHVMDFVMASPEILLVATPDPRDRKSTRLNSSH
;
A
#
# COMPACT_ATOMS: atom_id res chain seq x y z
N MET A 1 -4.92 -21.99 -7.16
CA MET A 1 -5.47 -21.23 -6.02
C MET A 1 -5.20 -19.76 -6.28
N ASP A 2 -6.21 -18.91 -6.29
CA ASP A 2 -6.03 -17.49 -6.64
C ASP A 2 -5.29 -16.77 -5.49
N GLN A 3 -4.15 -16.13 -5.80
CA GLN A 3 -3.32 -15.41 -4.85
C GLN A 3 -4.12 -14.28 -4.13
N ALA A 4 -5.06 -13.68 -4.85
CA ALA A 4 -5.98 -12.69 -4.30
C ALA A 4 -6.96 -13.29 -3.28
N GLU A 5 -7.32 -14.56 -3.41
CA GLU A 5 -8.20 -15.26 -2.46
C GLU A 5 -7.49 -15.54 -1.13
N GLY A 6 -6.19 -15.87 -1.17
CA GLY A 6 -5.36 -16.01 0.03
C GLY A 6 -5.28 -14.70 0.81
N LEU A 7 -5.04 -13.59 0.13
CA LEU A 7 -4.99 -12.24 0.73
C LEU A 7 -6.34 -11.86 1.36
N ARG A 8 -7.46 -12.11 0.65
CA ARG A 8 -8.83 -11.84 1.15
C ARG A 8 -9.16 -12.65 2.39
N ASN A 9 -8.78 -13.94 2.42
CA ASN A 9 -9.10 -14.82 3.54
C ASN A 9 -8.33 -14.47 4.79
N VAL A 10 -7.07 -14.01 4.66
CA VAL A 10 -6.27 -13.56 5.80
C VAL A 10 -6.85 -12.27 6.39
N ILE A 11 -7.21 -11.30 5.57
CA ILE A 11 -7.81 -10.04 6.04
C ILE A 11 -9.21 -10.28 6.64
N LYS A 12 -10.03 -11.16 6.05
CA LYS A 12 -11.36 -11.52 6.60
C LYS A 12 -11.27 -12.28 7.93
N SER A 13 -10.31 -13.18 8.08
CA SER A 13 -10.16 -13.96 9.32
C SER A 13 -9.69 -13.11 10.51
N GLN A 14 -9.03 -11.98 10.26
CA GLN A 14 -8.65 -11.03 11.29
C GLN A 14 -9.80 -10.18 11.80
N ASN A 15 -10.75 -9.82 10.95
CA ASN A 15 -11.96 -9.10 11.37
C ASN A 15 -12.85 -9.93 12.31
N GLN A 16 -12.60 -11.25 12.42
CA GLN A 16 -13.35 -12.15 13.32
C GLN A 16 -12.67 -12.41 14.68
N LYS A 17 -11.39 -12.05 14.84
CA LYS A 17 -10.71 -12.14 16.13
C LYS A 17 -10.64 -10.73 16.72
N ASN A 18 -11.26 -10.53 17.89
CA ASN A 18 -11.23 -9.31 18.71
C ASN A 18 -9.81 -8.87 19.17
N VAL A 19 -8.82 -8.93 18.29
CA VAL A 19 -7.53 -8.29 18.47
C VAL A 19 -7.68 -6.93 17.80
N ALA A 20 -7.36 -5.85 18.50
CA ALA A 20 -7.37 -4.50 17.94
C ALA A 20 -6.47 -4.49 16.68
N SER A 21 -7.08 -4.70 15.51
CA SER A 21 -6.38 -4.64 14.24
C SER A 21 -6.38 -3.18 13.75
N ALA A 22 -5.28 -2.77 13.13
CA ALA A 22 -5.21 -1.44 12.55
C ALA A 22 -6.35 -1.20 11.57
N ARG A 23 -6.80 0.05 11.49
CA ARG A 23 -7.60 0.52 10.38
C ARG A 23 -6.73 0.54 9.13
N VAL A 24 -7.05 -0.27 8.12
CA VAL A 24 -6.30 -0.36 6.87
C VAL A 24 -7.00 0.47 5.79
N ILE A 25 -6.28 1.46 5.24
CA ILE A 25 -6.78 2.36 4.21
C ILE A 25 -5.89 2.26 2.99
N THR A 26 -6.41 1.80 1.86
CA THR A 26 -5.68 1.74 0.59
C THR A 26 -6.02 2.95 -0.28
N ILE A 27 -4.99 3.64 -0.75
CA ILE A 27 -5.10 4.80 -1.62
C ILE A 27 -4.70 4.38 -3.03
N THR A 28 -5.60 4.59 -3.97
CA THR A 28 -5.41 4.20 -5.38
C THR A 28 -5.91 5.26 -6.35
N SER A 29 -5.50 5.15 -7.62
CA SER A 29 -5.97 6.03 -8.69
C SER A 29 -5.82 5.37 -10.06
N GLY A 30 -6.66 5.72 -11.00
CA GLY A 30 -6.56 5.27 -12.39
C GLY A 30 -5.38 5.89 -13.17
N LYS A 31 -4.76 6.97 -12.67
CA LYS A 31 -3.68 7.71 -13.35
C LYS A 31 -2.53 8.03 -12.39
N GLY A 32 -1.31 8.12 -12.95
CA GLY A 32 -0.15 8.63 -12.24
C GLY A 32 -0.21 10.15 -12.02
N GLY A 33 0.52 10.64 -11.02
CA GLY A 33 0.69 12.07 -10.78
C GLY A 33 -0.54 12.81 -10.21
N VAL A 34 -1.59 12.10 -9.78
CA VAL A 34 -2.81 12.72 -9.22
C VAL A 34 -2.70 13.08 -7.73
N GLY A 35 -1.57 12.78 -7.10
CA GLY A 35 -1.32 13.15 -5.71
C GLY A 35 -1.62 12.07 -4.67
N LYS A 36 -1.66 10.77 -5.02
CA LYS A 36 -1.90 9.67 -4.06
C LYS A 36 -0.93 9.70 -2.87
N SER A 37 0.37 9.69 -3.14
CA SER A 37 1.40 9.68 -2.10
C SER A 37 1.35 10.95 -1.23
N ASN A 38 1.05 12.11 -1.85
CA ASN A 38 0.77 13.33 -1.09
C ASN A 38 -0.43 13.16 -0.16
N LEU A 39 -1.52 12.55 -0.64
CA LEU A 39 -2.68 12.26 0.20
C LEU A 39 -2.33 11.28 1.32
N ALA A 40 -1.57 10.21 1.01
CA ALA A 40 -1.13 9.22 1.99
C ALA A 40 -0.34 9.86 3.14
N VAL A 41 0.67 10.66 2.80
CA VAL A 41 1.53 11.35 3.78
C VAL A 41 0.72 12.35 4.61
N ASN A 42 -0.12 13.19 3.97
CA ASN A 42 -0.92 14.17 4.69
C ASN A 42 -1.97 13.51 5.60
N LEU A 43 -2.57 12.41 5.16
CA LEU A 43 -3.52 11.64 5.97
C LEU A 43 -2.81 11.02 7.19
N ALA A 44 -1.61 10.47 7.01
CA ALA A 44 -0.77 9.97 8.09
C ALA A 44 -0.47 11.06 9.13
N VAL A 45 -0.09 12.25 8.67
CA VAL A 45 0.15 13.41 9.54
C VAL A 45 -1.10 13.77 10.36
N GLN A 46 -2.29 13.76 9.74
CA GLN A 46 -3.52 14.07 10.48
C GLN A 46 -3.85 12.99 11.52
N PHE A 47 -3.70 11.71 11.20
CA PHE A 47 -3.87 10.64 12.19
C PHE A 47 -2.87 10.74 13.33
N ARG A 48 -1.60 11.11 13.05
CA ARG A 48 -0.61 11.36 14.12
C ARG A 48 -1.00 12.51 15.03
N LYS A 49 -1.53 13.61 14.48
CA LYS A 49 -2.08 14.72 15.27
C LYS A 49 -3.25 14.30 16.17
N LEU A 50 -4.00 13.26 15.79
CA LEU A 50 -5.05 12.64 16.59
C LEU A 50 -4.51 11.60 17.59
N GLY A 51 -3.19 11.50 17.77
CA GLY A 51 -2.55 10.56 18.69
C GLY A 51 -2.50 9.12 18.21
N LYS A 52 -2.79 8.85 16.92
CA LYS A 52 -2.76 7.50 16.37
C LYS A 52 -1.35 7.10 15.94
N LYS A 53 -0.99 5.84 16.19
CA LYS A 53 0.24 5.25 15.64
C LYS A 53 -0.01 4.88 14.18
N VAL A 54 0.79 5.41 13.27
CA VAL A 54 0.57 5.26 11.82
C VAL A 54 1.77 4.63 11.15
N ILE A 55 1.49 3.70 10.23
CA ILE A 55 2.49 3.17 9.30
C ILE A 55 1.98 3.40 7.88
N ILE A 56 2.87 3.86 6.99
CA ILE A 56 2.64 3.91 5.55
C ILE A 56 3.36 2.74 4.90
N PHE A 57 2.65 1.93 4.14
CA PHE A 57 3.23 0.92 3.26
C PHE A 57 3.23 1.46 1.83
N ASP A 58 4.41 1.83 1.33
CA ASP A 58 4.61 2.26 -0.04
C ASP A 58 4.65 1.02 -0.95
N ALA A 59 3.52 0.74 -1.58
CA ALA A 59 3.32 -0.40 -2.47
C ALA A 59 3.47 0.00 -3.96
N ASP A 60 4.06 1.16 -4.25
CA ASP A 60 4.46 1.55 -5.60
C ASP A 60 5.82 0.90 -5.94
N PHE A 61 5.76 -0.35 -6.41
CA PHE A 61 6.93 -1.14 -6.78
C PHE A 61 7.64 -0.50 -7.98
N GLY A 62 8.66 0.28 -7.75
CA GLY A 62 9.47 0.96 -8.77
C GLY A 62 9.64 2.46 -8.59
N LEU A 63 8.79 3.10 -7.79
CA LEU A 63 8.91 4.51 -7.45
C LEU A 63 8.78 4.69 -5.94
N ALA A 64 9.91 4.82 -5.26
CA ALA A 64 9.96 5.03 -3.82
C ALA A 64 9.54 6.46 -3.45
N ASN A 65 8.23 6.71 -3.42
CA ASN A 65 7.66 8.04 -3.26
C ASN A 65 7.73 8.54 -1.81
N VAL A 66 7.42 7.68 -0.84
CA VAL A 66 7.33 8.08 0.57
C VAL A 66 8.69 8.42 1.16
N GLU A 67 9.74 7.65 0.84
CA GLU A 67 11.10 7.93 1.32
C GLU A 67 11.62 9.28 0.81
N VAL A 68 11.29 9.64 -0.44
CA VAL A 68 11.63 10.94 -1.03
C VAL A 68 10.88 12.07 -0.33
N MET A 69 9.57 11.89 -0.08
CA MET A 69 8.75 12.90 0.58
C MET A 69 9.16 13.14 2.04
N PHE A 70 9.62 12.10 2.73
CA PHE A 70 10.12 12.19 4.10
C PHE A 70 11.59 12.59 4.18
N ASN A 71 12.30 12.67 3.03
CA ASN A 71 13.73 12.87 2.96
C ASN A 71 14.49 11.93 3.91
N THR A 72 14.04 10.67 3.95
CA THR A 72 14.56 9.66 4.87
C THR A 72 14.83 8.39 4.09
N LEU A 73 16.09 7.97 4.06
CA LEU A 73 16.50 6.76 3.34
C LEU A 73 16.32 5.53 4.26
N PRO A 74 15.52 4.53 3.85
CA PRO A 74 15.38 3.29 4.61
C PRO A 74 16.68 2.52 4.67
N LYS A 75 17.00 1.97 5.85
CA LYS A 75 18.14 1.04 5.99
C LYS A 75 17.85 -0.30 5.33
N HIS A 76 16.61 -0.73 5.44
CA HIS A 76 16.07 -1.97 4.86
C HIS A 76 14.70 -1.68 4.25
N ASN A 77 14.30 -2.50 3.29
CA ASN A 77 13.04 -2.36 2.58
C ASN A 77 12.33 -3.72 2.45
N LEU A 78 11.19 -3.76 1.79
CA LEU A 78 10.43 -4.98 1.63
C LEU A 78 11.19 -6.06 0.87
N SER A 79 12.01 -5.69 -0.13
CA SER A 79 12.87 -6.64 -0.85
C SER A 79 13.84 -7.35 0.10
N ASP A 80 14.38 -6.63 1.08
CA ASP A 80 15.26 -7.24 2.08
C ASP A 80 14.52 -8.24 2.97
N ALA A 81 13.27 -7.93 3.34
CA ALA A 81 12.44 -8.88 4.10
C ALA A 81 12.13 -10.14 3.28
N VAL A 82 11.74 -9.97 2.00
CA VAL A 82 11.34 -11.08 1.13
C VAL A 82 12.53 -11.95 0.72
N PHE A 83 13.65 -11.35 0.34
CA PHE A 83 14.79 -12.09 -0.24
C PHE A 83 15.89 -12.44 0.76
N LYS A 84 16.01 -11.65 1.85
CA LYS A 84 17.05 -11.86 2.87
C LYS A 84 16.50 -12.31 4.22
N GLY A 85 15.17 -12.39 4.36
CA GLY A 85 14.51 -12.82 5.60
C GLY A 85 14.65 -11.82 6.77
N ILE A 86 14.88 -10.53 6.47
CA ILE A 86 14.95 -9.50 7.52
C ILE A 86 13.55 -9.37 8.15
N PRO A 87 13.44 -9.36 9.49
CA PRO A 87 12.17 -9.18 10.16
C PRO A 87 11.47 -7.88 9.74
N LEU A 88 10.15 -7.93 9.61
CA LEU A 88 9.37 -6.74 9.22
C LEU A 88 9.50 -5.57 10.16
N THR A 89 9.64 -5.83 11.44
CA THR A 89 9.89 -4.78 12.43
C THR A 89 11.14 -3.98 12.12
N ASP A 90 12.14 -4.61 11.52
CA ASP A 90 13.46 -4.03 11.27
C ASP A 90 13.51 -3.25 9.95
N ILE A 91 12.51 -3.44 9.07
CA ILE A 91 12.35 -2.66 7.84
C ILE A 91 11.42 -1.46 7.98
N ILE A 92 10.73 -1.31 9.14
CA ILE A 92 9.98 -0.09 9.42
C ILE A 92 10.97 1.03 9.68
N THR A 93 10.94 2.03 8.82
CA THR A 93 11.75 3.23 8.97
C THR A 93 10.92 4.32 9.63
N GLU A 94 11.48 4.99 10.62
CA GLU A 94 10.84 6.11 11.29
C GLU A 94 11.05 7.40 10.47
N GLY A 95 9.96 7.98 10.04
CA GLY A 95 9.90 9.25 9.34
C GLY A 95 9.51 10.41 10.27
N PRO A 96 9.22 11.60 9.70
CA PRO A 96 8.80 12.77 10.46
C PRO A 96 7.55 12.49 11.31
N MET A 97 7.48 13.10 12.50
CA MET A 97 6.37 12.97 13.46
C MET A 97 6.14 11.53 13.94
N ASP A 98 7.16 10.70 14.00
CA ASP A 98 7.09 9.27 14.36
C ASP A 98 6.10 8.49 13.45
N ILE A 99 5.99 8.88 12.18
CA ILE A 99 5.26 8.10 11.18
C ILE A 99 6.18 7.00 10.69
N GLY A 100 5.83 5.74 10.98
CA GLY A 100 6.53 4.61 10.41
C GLY A 100 6.27 4.50 8.91
N PHE A 101 7.26 4.08 8.11
CA PHE A 101 6.99 3.71 6.73
C PHE A 101 7.83 2.51 6.29
N ILE A 102 7.31 1.79 5.30
CA ILE A 102 8.00 0.69 4.63
C ILE A 102 8.03 1.01 3.15
N SER A 103 9.23 1.06 2.58
CA SER A 103 9.42 1.16 1.14
C SER A 103 9.46 -0.24 0.52
N ALA A 104 8.82 -0.41 -0.64
CA ALA A 104 8.92 -1.65 -1.40
C ALA A 104 10.37 -1.95 -1.85
N GLY A 105 11.15 -0.90 -2.08
CA GLY A 105 12.50 -1.00 -2.62
C GLY A 105 12.52 -1.27 -4.12
N THR A 106 13.74 -1.28 -4.69
CA THR A 106 13.93 -1.43 -6.15
C THR A 106 14.07 -2.89 -6.61
N GLY A 107 14.10 -3.85 -5.67
CA GLY A 107 14.31 -5.27 -5.98
C GLY A 107 13.08 -6.06 -6.37
N ILE A 108 11.88 -5.54 -6.07
CA ILE A 108 10.60 -6.12 -6.44
C ILE A 108 9.95 -5.19 -7.46
N LEU A 109 9.92 -5.59 -8.72
CA LEU A 109 9.30 -4.80 -9.78
C LEU A 109 7.80 -5.07 -9.89
N SER A 110 7.37 -6.26 -9.44
CA SER A 110 5.98 -6.72 -9.54
C SER A 110 5.73 -7.86 -8.55
N LEU A 111 4.51 -8.02 -8.06
CA LEU A 111 4.13 -9.19 -7.26
C LEU A 111 4.23 -10.49 -8.06
N ASN A 112 4.15 -10.44 -9.40
CA ASN A 112 4.33 -11.61 -10.27
C ASN A 112 5.78 -12.14 -10.28
N ASP A 113 6.73 -11.32 -9.85
CA ASP A 113 8.14 -11.74 -9.74
C ASP A 113 8.40 -12.53 -8.45
N LEU A 114 7.38 -12.62 -7.57
CA LEU A 114 7.44 -13.32 -6.30
C LEU A 114 6.92 -14.75 -6.43
N SER A 115 7.59 -15.69 -5.77
CA SER A 115 7.07 -17.05 -5.59
C SER A 115 5.85 -17.06 -4.66
N GLU A 116 5.06 -18.14 -4.67
CA GLU A 116 3.92 -18.30 -3.76
C GLU A 116 4.32 -18.13 -2.29
N ASP A 117 5.46 -18.69 -1.86
CA ASP A 117 5.98 -18.56 -0.50
C ASP A 117 6.31 -17.10 -0.15
N GLN A 118 6.87 -16.35 -1.10
CA GLN A 118 7.18 -14.92 -0.92
C GLN A 118 5.91 -14.07 -0.83
N VAL A 119 4.88 -14.38 -1.63
CA VAL A 119 3.56 -13.74 -1.52
C VAL A 119 2.92 -14.06 -0.17
N HIS A 120 2.98 -15.31 0.29
CA HIS A 120 2.50 -15.67 1.63
C HIS A 120 3.27 -14.94 2.73
N LEU A 121 4.57 -14.77 2.60
CA LEU A 121 5.37 -13.99 3.54
C LEU A 121 4.90 -12.53 3.55
N LEU A 122 4.69 -11.92 2.39
CA LEU A 122 4.19 -10.55 2.26
C LEU A 122 2.81 -10.39 2.95
N VAL A 123 1.89 -11.32 2.72
CA VAL A 123 0.56 -11.31 3.33
C VAL A 123 0.64 -11.41 4.85
N ARG A 124 1.44 -12.34 5.37
CA ARG A 124 1.67 -12.45 6.82
C ARG A 124 2.28 -11.19 7.40
N SER A 125 3.11 -10.55 6.63
CA SER A 125 3.78 -9.31 6.96
C SER A 125 2.83 -8.15 7.15
N LEU A 126 1.90 -7.95 6.22
CA LEU A 126 0.85 -6.93 6.34
C LEU A 126 -0.04 -7.19 7.58
N THR A 127 -0.28 -8.45 7.87
CA THR A 127 -0.99 -8.88 9.07
C THR A 127 -0.25 -8.48 10.35
N GLN A 128 1.07 -8.70 10.40
CA GLN A 128 1.89 -8.31 11.55
C GLN A 128 1.95 -6.79 11.70
N LEU A 129 2.06 -6.05 10.61
CA LEU A 129 2.04 -4.58 10.61
C LEU A 129 0.75 -4.02 11.20
N SER A 130 -0.39 -4.64 10.90
CA SER A 130 -1.67 -4.21 11.47
C SER A 130 -1.75 -4.40 12.98
N GLY A 131 -0.92 -5.24 13.58
CA GLY A 131 -0.76 -5.37 15.04
C GLY A 131 0.18 -4.34 15.68
N LEU A 132 0.94 -3.60 14.86
CA LEU A 132 1.96 -2.66 15.33
C LEU A 132 1.52 -1.18 15.28
N CYS A 133 0.37 -0.88 14.67
CA CYS A 133 -0.14 0.48 14.51
C CYS A 133 -1.65 0.55 14.70
N ASP A 134 -2.19 1.77 14.84
CA ASP A 134 -3.64 2.02 14.84
C ASP A 134 -4.18 2.18 13.42
N VAL A 135 -3.35 2.72 12.51
CA VAL A 135 -3.71 2.98 11.11
C VAL A 135 -2.58 2.53 10.21
N LEU A 136 -2.89 1.68 9.23
CA LEU A 136 -2.01 1.29 8.14
C LEU A 136 -2.52 1.93 6.84
N ILE A 137 -1.72 2.77 6.23
CA ILE A 137 -2.01 3.39 4.94
C ILE A 137 -1.22 2.65 3.87
N VAL A 138 -1.91 2.13 2.86
CA VAL A 138 -1.28 1.46 1.71
C VAL A 138 -1.34 2.44 0.53
N ASP A 139 -0.18 2.96 0.11
CA ASP A 139 -0.04 3.82 -1.06
C ASP A 139 0.31 2.96 -2.27
N THR A 140 -0.63 2.78 -3.19
CA THR A 140 -0.42 1.91 -4.35
C THR A 140 0.14 2.68 -5.54
N GLY A 141 0.77 1.96 -6.46
CA GLY A 141 1.08 2.49 -7.78
C GLY A 141 -0.16 2.99 -8.53
N ALA A 142 0.05 3.65 -9.65
CA ALA A 142 -1.02 4.13 -10.51
C ALA A 142 -1.55 3.04 -11.45
N GLY A 143 -2.83 3.16 -11.82
CA GLY A 143 -3.47 2.30 -12.82
C GLY A 143 -4.30 1.17 -12.23
N ILE A 144 -4.63 0.22 -13.10
CA ILE A 144 -5.50 -0.95 -12.81
C ILE A 144 -4.73 -2.26 -13.02
N SER A 145 -3.42 -2.26 -12.77
CA SER A 145 -2.66 -3.51 -12.84
C SER A 145 -3.20 -4.53 -11.84
N ASN A 146 -2.99 -5.81 -12.11
CA ASN A 146 -3.46 -6.88 -11.23
C ASN A 146 -2.99 -6.66 -9.79
N HIS A 147 -1.75 -6.18 -9.59
CA HIS A 147 -1.17 -5.94 -8.27
C HIS A 147 -1.87 -4.82 -7.50
N VAL A 148 -2.18 -3.70 -8.19
CA VAL A 148 -2.98 -2.62 -7.59
C VAL A 148 -4.35 -3.15 -7.21
N MET A 149 -4.97 -3.94 -8.09
CA MET A 149 -6.28 -4.55 -7.85
C MET A 149 -6.26 -5.54 -6.68
N ASP A 150 -5.17 -6.31 -6.50
CA ASP A 150 -5.03 -7.23 -5.38
C ASP A 150 -5.05 -6.48 -4.03
N PHE A 151 -4.33 -5.37 -3.91
CA PHE A 151 -4.39 -4.51 -2.71
C PHE A 151 -5.77 -3.88 -2.52
N VAL A 152 -6.38 -3.36 -3.58
CA VAL A 152 -7.70 -2.74 -3.55
C VAL A 152 -8.76 -3.76 -3.10
N MET A 153 -8.76 -4.96 -3.69
CA MET A 153 -9.74 -6.00 -3.37
C MET A 153 -9.56 -6.60 -1.97
N ALA A 154 -8.34 -6.56 -1.43
CA ALA A 154 -8.04 -7.05 -0.10
C ALA A 154 -8.33 -6.02 1.00
N SER A 155 -8.45 -4.74 0.66
CA SER A 155 -8.56 -3.66 1.65
C SER A 155 -9.99 -3.43 2.12
N PRO A 156 -10.20 -3.24 3.43
CA PRO A 156 -11.52 -2.92 3.98
C PRO A 156 -11.97 -1.49 3.63
N GLU A 157 -11.03 -0.55 3.44
CA GLU A 157 -11.31 0.83 3.09
C GLU A 157 -10.44 1.28 1.92
N ILE A 158 -11.06 1.95 0.94
CA ILE A 158 -10.39 2.40 -0.29
C ILE A 158 -10.66 3.89 -0.47
N LEU A 159 -9.60 4.65 -0.73
CA LEU A 159 -9.65 6.03 -1.18
C LEU A 159 -9.24 6.09 -2.65
N LEU A 160 -10.20 6.31 -3.53
CA LEU A 160 -9.97 6.51 -4.95
C LEU A 160 -9.69 7.99 -5.22
N VAL A 161 -8.47 8.30 -5.66
CA VAL A 161 -8.07 9.67 -6.05
C VAL A 161 -8.33 9.85 -7.53
N ALA A 162 -9.20 10.79 -7.86
CA ALA A 162 -9.52 11.16 -9.23
C ALA A 162 -9.36 12.69 -9.42
N THR A 163 -8.79 13.08 -10.55
CA THR A 163 -8.72 14.49 -10.96
C THR A 163 -9.72 14.75 -12.07
N PRO A 164 -10.45 15.87 -12.05
CA PRO A 164 -11.31 16.28 -13.16
C PRO A 164 -10.45 16.76 -14.33
N ASP A 165 -9.97 15.82 -15.17
CA ASP A 165 -9.25 16.19 -16.40
C ASP A 165 -10.25 16.27 -17.56
N PRO A 166 -10.47 17.46 -18.16
CA PRO A 166 -11.36 17.64 -19.31
C PRO A 166 -10.94 16.81 -20.54
N ARG A 167 -9.68 16.39 -20.62
CA ARG A 167 -9.16 15.59 -21.73
C ARG A 167 -9.65 14.15 -21.75
N ASP A 168 -10.10 13.63 -20.62
CA ASP A 168 -10.67 12.28 -20.50
C ASP A 168 -12.07 12.14 -21.10
N ARG A 169 -12.77 13.24 -21.37
CA ARG A 169 -14.11 13.20 -21.99
C ARG A 169 -14.09 12.83 -23.48
N LYS A 170 -12.91 12.81 -24.13
CA LYS A 170 -12.81 12.49 -25.57
C LYS A 170 -12.82 10.99 -25.90
N SER A 171 -12.52 10.11 -24.96
CA SER A 171 -12.50 8.66 -25.20
C SER A 171 -13.87 7.98 -25.12
N THR A 172 -14.89 8.66 -24.56
CA THR A 172 -16.25 8.07 -24.39
C THR A 172 -17.21 8.41 -25.55
N ARG A 173 -16.78 9.14 -26.58
CA ARG A 173 -17.63 9.57 -27.70
C ARG A 173 -17.38 8.85 -29.03
N LEU A 174 -16.67 7.74 -29.03
CA LEU A 174 -16.49 6.92 -30.25
C LEU A 174 -17.10 5.54 -30.03
N ASN A 175 -18.40 5.43 -30.11
CA ASN A 175 -19.16 4.27 -30.62
C ASN A 175 -20.66 4.44 -30.38
N SER A 176 -21.23 5.50 -30.98
CA SER A 176 -22.68 5.53 -31.22
C SER A 176 -22.92 6.09 -32.63
N SER A 177 -22.54 5.29 -33.63
CA SER A 177 -23.07 5.40 -34.99
C SER A 177 -22.67 4.13 -35.74
N HIS A 178 -23.54 3.15 -35.75
CA HIS A 178 -24.12 2.42 -36.89
C HIS A 178 -24.96 1.27 -36.34
#